data_f608367f9c26706978d27de3d0b48656
#
_entry.id   f608367f9c26706978d27de3d0b48656
#
_cell.length_a   1.000
_cell.length_b   1.000
_cell.length_c   1.000
_cell.angle_alpha   90.00
_cell.angle_beta   90.00
_cell.angle_gamma   90.00
#
_symmetry.space_group_name_H-M   'P 1'
#
loop_
_entity.id
_entity.type
_entity.pdbx_description
1 polymer ?
#
loop_
_entity_poly.entity_id
_entity_poly.type
_entity_poly.pdbx_seq_one_letter_code
_entity_poly.pdbx_strand_id
1 'polypeptide(L)'
;MKICVTAAGNTLDAPVDPRFGRTAHFIVVDSETMSFEAVSNTAAGAMSGAGIQAAQTIASKGVNVVITGNVGPNAFQALASAGIKIVVGAYGTVREVIEKYKRGELTETRAPTVGGHFGRGRGMGTGMGRGRRRQA
;
A
#
# COMPACT_ATOMS: atom_id res chain seq x y z
N MET A 1 1.30 17.89 -2.69
CA MET A 1 0.74 16.60 -2.20
C MET A 1 1.89 15.64 -1.96
N LYS A 2 1.87 14.96 -0.83
CA LYS A 2 2.86 13.94 -0.54
C LYS A 2 2.32 12.56 -0.85
N ILE A 3 3.07 11.83 -1.67
CA ILE A 3 2.71 10.49 -2.11
C ILE A 3 3.77 9.52 -1.56
N CYS A 4 3.33 8.46 -0.89
CA CYS A 4 4.22 7.42 -0.41
C CYS A 4 4.11 6.20 -1.32
N VAL A 5 5.25 5.67 -1.77
CA VAL A 5 5.28 4.45 -2.56
C VAL A 5 6.13 3.43 -1.83
N THR A 6 5.62 2.21 -1.68
CA THR A 6 6.39 1.12 -1.09
C THR A 6 7.40 0.62 -2.11
N ALA A 7 8.66 0.49 -1.70
CA ALA A 7 9.73 0.24 -2.65
C ALA A 7 10.76 -0.74 -2.12
N ALA A 8 11.37 -1.48 -3.02
CA ALA A 8 12.43 -2.41 -2.68
C ALA A 8 13.78 -1.71 -2.49
N GLY A 9 13.89 -0.48 -2.95
CA GLY A 9 15.11 0.31 -2.81
C GLY A 9 14.81 1.72 -2.38
N ASN A 10 15.82 2.57 -2.38
CA ASN A 10 15.74 3.90 -1.77
C ASN A 10 15.80 5.04 -2.78
N THR A 11 15.49 4.78 -4.05
CA THR A 11 15.49 5.81 -5.10
C THR A 11 14.18 5.79 -5.86
N LEU A 12 13.96 6.82 -6.68
CA LEU A 12 12.77 6.87 -7.53
C LEU A 12 12.74 5.79 -8.61
N ASP A 13 13.89 5.22 -8.93
CA ASP A 13 13.97 4.17 -9.93
C ASP A 13 13.88 2.77 -9.33
N ALA A 14 13.72 2.66 -8.01
CA ALA A 14 13.54 1.37 -7.36
C ALA A 14 12.21 0.76 -7.75
N PRO A 15 12.13 -0.58 -7.82
CA PRO A 15 10.85 -1.23 -8.09
C PRO A 15 9.90 -1.10 -6.91
N VAL A 16 8.61 -1.02 -7.22
CA VAL A 16 7.57 -1.02 -6.21
C VAL A 16 7.58 -2.37 -5.48
N ASP A 17 7.55 -2.32 -4.15
CA ASP A 17 7.36 -3.53 -3.36
C ASP A 17 5.86 -3.74 -3.17
N PRO A 18 5.32 -4.89 -3.56
CA PRO A 18 3.88 -5.10 -3.49
C PRO A 18 3.33 -5.29 -2.08
N ARG A 19 4.20 -5.40 -1.07
CA ARG A 19 3.74 -5.69 0.30
C ARG A 19 3.87 -4.44 1.17
N PHE A 20 2.74 -3.84 1.54
CA PHE A 20 2.77 -2.58 2.27
C PHE A 20 3.55 -2.67 3.59
N GLY A 21 3.20 -3.61 4.46
CA GLY A 21 3.80 -3.68 5.80
C GLY A 21 5.20 -4.29 5.82
N ARG A 22 5.59 -4.98 4.76
CA ARG A 22 6.87 -5.69 4.70
C ARG A 22 7.86 -5.07 3.74
N THR A 23 7.52 -3.93 3.17
CA THR A 23 8.43 -3.24 2.24
C THR A 23 9.71 -2.82 2.95
N ALA A 24 10.80 -2.76 2.20
CA ALA A 24 12.08 -2.30 2.76
C ALA A 24 12.08 -0.79 3.00
N HIS A 25 11.47 -0.05 2.08
CA HIS A 25 11.47 1.42 2.12
C HIS A 25 10.11 2.00 1.80
N PHE A 26 9.85 3.19 2.36
CA PHE A 26 8.76 4.06 1.93
C PHE A 26 9.40 5.25 1.24
N ILE A 27 9.07 5.47 -0.02
CA ILE A 27 9.56 6.65 -0.74
C ILE A 27 8.47 7.71 -0.66
N VAL A 28 8.73 8.78 0.08
CA VAL A 28 7.77 9.87 0.26
C VAL A 28 8.15 10.97 -0.71
N VAL A 29 7.29 11.25 -1.66
CA VAL A 29 7.58 12.14 -2.79
C VAL A 29 6.64 13.33 -2.75
N ASP A 30 7.19 14.53 -2.94
CA ASP A 30 6.38 15.70 -3.23
C ASP A 30 6.02 15.66 -4.71
N SER A 31 4.72 15.54 -5.01
CA SER A 31 4.27 15.34 -6.39
C SER A 31 4.51 16.55 -7.29
N GLU A 32 4.73 17.74 -6.72
CA GLU A 32 4.92 18.94 -7.52
C GLU A 32 6.39 19.12 -7.91
N THR A 33 7.30 18.84 -7.01
CA THR A 33 8.73 19.06 -7.24
C THR A 33 9.47 17.77 -7.56
N MET A 34 8.88 16.62 -7.26
CA MET A 34 9.51 15.30 -7.35
C MET A 34 10.69 15.14 -6.41
N SER A 35 10.86 16.02 -5.43
CA SER A 35 11.82 15.78 -4.38
C SER A 35 11.27 14.65 -3.47
N PHE A 36 12.16 13.85 -2.91
CA PHE A 36 11.73 12.69 -2.17
C PHE A 36 12.63 12.40 -0.96
N GLU A 37 12.05 11.66 -0.04
CA GLU A 37 12.75 11.14 1.14
C GLU A 37 12.55 9.63 1.16
N ALA A 38 13.63 8.88 1.35
CA ALA A 38 13.54 7.43 1.51
C ALA A 38 13.53 7.12 3.00
N VAL A 39 12.45 6.51 3.47
CA VAL A 39 12.26 6.18 4.88
C VAL A 39 12.38 4.67 5.02
N SER A 40 13.32 4.20 5.85
CA SER A 40 13.47 2.77 6.11
C SER A 40 12.28 2.26 6.92
N ASN A 41 11.78 1.09 6.56
CA ASN A 41 10.68 0.47 7.28
C ASN A 41 11.24 -0.41 8.39
N THR A 42 11.34 0.14 9.59
CA THR A 42 11.89 -0.57 10.73
C THR A 42 10.98 -1.69 11.23
N ALA A 43 9.72 -1.71 10.79
CA ALA A 43 8.75 -2.72 11.20
C ALA A 43 8.67 -3.90 10.24
N ALA A 44 9.45 -3.91 9.15
CA ALA A 44 9.31 -4.94 8.12
C ALA A 44 9.50 -6.36 8.65
N GLY A 45 10.33 -6.53 9.67
CA GLY A 45 10.58 -7.83 10.29
C GLY A 45 9.73 -8.15 11.50
N ALA A 46 8.76 -7.31 11.84
CA ALA A 46 7.93 -7.54 13.02
C ALA A 46 7.11 -8.81 12.88
N MET A 47 6.92 -9.54 13.97
CA MET A 47 6.13 -10.76 13.97
C MET A 47 4.65 -10.46 13.76
N SER A 48 4.17 -9.33 14.28
CA SER A 48 2.80 -8.89 14.08
C SER A 48 2.78 -7.38 14.13
N GLY A 49 1.72 -6.78 13.59
CA GLY A 49 1.52 -5.34 13.63
C GLY A 49 2.37 -4.56 12.65
N ALA A 50 3.07 -5.22 11.71
CA ALA A 50 3.94 -4.52 10.76
C ALA A 50 3.17 -3.50 9.93
N GLY A 51 1.97 -3.86 9.46
CA GLY A 51 1.17 -2.97 8.65
C GLY A 51 0.67 -1.75 9.43
N ILE A 52 0.31 -1.95 10.70
CA ILE A 52 -0.14 -0.84 11.53
C ILE A 52 1.02 0.12 11.84
N GLN A 53 2.18 -0.42 12.17
CA GLN A 53 3.35 0.40 12.42
C GLN A 53 3.79 1.17 11.18
N ALA A 54 3.74 0.51 10.03
CA ALA A 54 4.05 1.17 8.76
C ALA A 54 3.08 2.33 8.51
N ALA A 55 1.79 2.11 8.73
CA ALA A 55 0.79 3.15 8.55
C ALA A 55 1.06 4.34 9.47
N GLN A 56 1.44 4.08 10.71
CA GLN A 56 1.76 5.14 11.66
C GLN A 56 3.00 5.93 11.22
N THR A 57 4.00 5.24 10.71
CA THR A 57 5.22 5.87 10.23
C THR A 57 4.92 6.85 9.10
N ILE A 58 4.17 6.42 8.08
CA ILE A 58 3.91 7.31 6.95
C ILE A 58 2.92 8.40 7.30
N ALA A 59 1.99 8.13 8.22
CA ALA A 59 1.07 9.17 8.69
C ALA A 59 1.84 10.31 9.36
N SER A 60 2.88 9.98 10.12
CA SER A 60 3.70 10.99 10.78
C SER A 60 4.49 11.86 9.80
N LYS A 61 4.62 11.40 8.55
CA LYS A 61 5.30 12.16 7.50
C LYS A 61 4.36 13.07 6.71
N GLY A 62 3.07 13.09 7.05
CA GLY A 62 2.11 13.95 6.37
C GLY A 62 1.71 13.45 4.99
N VAL A 63 1.75 12.16 4.78
CA VAL A 63 1.42 11.54 3.48
C VAL A 63 -0.07 11.67 3.20
N ASN A 64 -0.42 12.03 1.97
CA ASN A 64 -1.80 12.15 1.52
C ASN A 64 -2.30 10.88 0.83
N VAL A 65 -1.40 10.19 0.12
CA VAL A 65 -1.75 9.01 -0.68
C VAL A 65 -0.63 7.99 -0.53
N VAL A 66 -0.99 6.72 -0.39
CA VAL A 66 -0.02 5.63 -0.45
C VAL A 66 -0.30 4.78 -1.70
N ILE A 67 0.74 4.43 -2.42
CA ILE A 67 0.66 3.59 -3.62
C ILE A 67 1.47 2.32 -3.34
N THR A 68 0.82 1.17 -3.47
CA THR A 68 1.45 -0.11 -3.16
C THR A 68 0.81 -1.21 -4.01
N GLY A 69 1.27 -2.44 -3.88
CA GLY A 69 0.66 -3.55 -4.57
C GLY A 69 -0.55 -4.09 -3.84
N ASN A 70 -0.40 -4.38 -2.55
CA ASN A 70 -1.45 -5.00 -1.73
C ASN A 70 -1.44 -4.42 -0.34
N VAL A 71 -2.61 -4.39 0.29
CA VAL A 71 -2.76 -3.91 1.66
C VAL A 71 -3.73 -4.82 2.41
N GLY A 72 -3.33 -5.25 3.59
CA GLY A 72 -4.19 -6.08 4.44
C GLY A 72 -5.19 -5.24 5.23
N PRO A 73 -6.12 -5.90 5.95
CA PRO A 73 -7.21 -5.18 6.62
C PRO A 73 -6.75 -4.27 7.75
N ASN A 74 -5.75 -4.67 8.51
CA ASN A 74 -5.29 -3.84 9.63
C ASN A 74 -4.59 -2.58 9.13
N ALA A 75 -3.73 -2.72 8.13
CA ALA A 75 -3.06 -1.57 7.53
C ALA A 75 -4.05 -0.66 6.82
N PHE A 76 -5.01 -1.25 6.09
CA PHE A 76 -6.02 -0.47 5.40
C PHE A 76 -6.80 0.40 6.40
N GLN A 77 -7.23 -0.19 7.50
CA GLN A 77 -8.00 0.53 8.50
C GLN A 77 -7.19 1.65 9.14
N ALA A 78 -5.93 1.39 9.45
CA ALA A 78 -5.05 2.39 10.05
C ALA A 78 -4.82 3.56 9.09
N LEU A 79 -4.60 3.28 7.82
CA LEU A 79 -4.39 4.30 6.79
C LEU A 79 -5.67 5.12 6.59
N ALA A 80 -6.80 4.45 6.48
CA ALA A 80 -8.09 5.14 6.28
C ALA A 80 -8.41 6.03 7.46
N SER A 81 -8.14 5.56 8.69
CA SER A 81 -8.37 6.36 9.90
C SER A 81 -7.50 7.60 9.93
N ALA A 82 -6.33 7.55 9.31
CA ALA A 82 -5.43 8.70 9.23
C ALA A 82 -5.77 9.63 8.05
N GLY A 83 -6.80 9.31 7.28
CA GLY A 83 -7.21 10.13 6.15
C GLY A 83 -6.33 9.96 4.92
N ILE A 84 -5.58 8.87 4.84
CA ILE A 84 -4.67 8.60 3.73
C ILE A 84 -5.41 7.80 2.67
N LYS A 85 -5.37 8.26 1.42
CA LYS A 85 -5.93 7.53 0.29
C LYS A 85 -5.01 6.36 -0.06
N ILE A 86 -5.60 5.27 -0.52
CA ILE A 86 -4.86 4.03 -0.75
C ILE A 86 -5.05 3.57 -2.19
N VAL A 87 -3.95 3.40 -2.91
CA VAL A 87 -3.94 2.90 -4.28
C VAL A 87 -3.20 1.57 -4.28
N VAL A 88 -3.81 0.55 -4.87
CA VAL A 88 -3.25 -0.80 -4.90
C VAL A 88 -3.05 -1.27 -6.34
N GLY A 89 -2.40 -2.43 -6.48
CA GLY A 89 -2.16 -3.01 -7.79
C GLY A 89 -1.05 -2.33 -8.57
N ALA A 90 -0.25 -1.50 -7.90
CA ALA A 90 0.82 -0.77 -8.57
C ALA A 90 2.01 -1.69 -8.85
N TYR A 91 2.65 -1.49 -9.99
CA TYR A 91 3.85 -2.22 -10.36
C TYR A 91 4.72 -1.32 -11.24
N GLY A 92 5.99 -1.68 -11.36
CA GLY A 92 6.96 -0.86 -12.08
C GLY A 92 7.85 -0.13 -11.10
N THR A 93 8.43 0.99 -11.51
CA THR A 93 9.27 1.79 -10.62
C THR A 93 8.45 2.81 -9.87
N VAL A 94 9.03 3.33 -8.78
CA VAL A 94 8.41 4.40 -8.00
C VAL A 94 8.04 5.56 -8.91
N ARG A 95 8.98 6.00 -9.77
CA ARG A 95 8.75 7.11 -10.68
C ARG A 95 7.57 6.84 -11.61
N GLU A 96 7.52 5.64 -12.18
CA GLU A 96 6.45 5.28 -13.11
C GLU A 96 5.06 5.32 -12.45
N VAL A 97 4.94 4.79 -11.24
CA VAL A 97 3.62 4.74 -10.60
C VAL A 97 3.17 6.14 -10.16
N ILE A 98 4.11 7.00 -9.77
CA ILE A 98 3.75 8.38 -9.43
C ILE A 98 3.24 9.11 -10.67
N GLU A 99 3.90 8.92 -11.82
CA GLU A 99 3.44 9.54 -13.06
C GLU A 99 2.08 9.03 -13.48
N LYS A 100 1.84 7.72 -13.34
CA LYS A 100 0.52 7.15 -13.63
C LYS A 100 -0.55 7.74 -12.72
N TYR A 101 -0.24 7.89 -11.46
CA TYR A 101 -1.20 8.47 -10.52
C TYR A 101 -1.52 9.92 -10.91
N LYS A 102 -0.51 10.69 -11.28
CA LYS A 102 -0.71 12.09 -11.69
C LYS A 102 -1.56 12.22 -12.94
N ARG A 103 -1.52 11.22 -13.81
CA ARG A 103 -2.34 11.18 -15.03
C ARG A 103 -3.74 10.62 -14.78
N GLY A 104 -4.06 10.24 -13.54
CA GLY A 104 -5.37 9.67 -13.21
C GLY A 104 -5.55 8.22 -13.65
N GLU A 105 -4.46 7.50 -13.89
CA GLU A 105 -4.52 6.12 -14.38
C GLU A 105 -4.60 5.08 -13.28
N LEU A 106 -4.48 5.50 -12.02
CA LEU A 106 -4.57 4.61 -10.87
C LEU A 106 -5.77 4.97 -10.03
N THR A 107 -6.44 3.95 -9.49
CA THR A 107 -7.70 4.13 -8.78
C THR A 107 -7.52 3.83 -7.29
N GLU A 108 -8.11 4.68 -6.46
CA GLU A 108 -8.12 4.47 -5.01
C GLU A 108 -8.95 3.22 -4.68
N THR A 109 -8.44 2.37 -3.78
CA THR A 109 -9.20 1.24 -3.29
C THR A 109 -10.00 1.65 -2.06
N ARG A 110 -11.18 1.02 -1.90
CA ARG A 110 -12.04 1.27 -0.75
C ARG A 110 -12.13 0.07 0.18
N ALA A 111 -11.30 -0.94 -0.06
CA ALA A 111 -11.30 -2.16 0.74
C ALA A 111 -9.90 -2.77 0.72
N PRO A 112 -9.55 -3.56 1.75
CA PRO A 112 -8.27 -4.26 1.73
C PRO A 112 -8.24 -5.26 0.59
N THR A 113 -7.03 -5.54 0.08
CA THR A 113 -6.84 -6.40 -1.09
C THR A 113 -6.36 -7.80 -0.73
N VAL A 114 -5.91 -7.99 0.51
CA VAL A 114 -5.54 -9.34 1.00
C VAL A 114 -6.19 -9.51 2.34
N GLY A 115 -6.53 -10.75 2.67
CA GLY A 115 -7.09 -11.07 3.97
C GLY A 115 -6.05 -11.00 5.07
N GLY A 116 -6.51 -10.88 6.31
CA GLY A 116 -5.61 -10.90 7.45
C GLY A 116 -4.96 -12.26 7.64
N HIS A 117 -5.71 -13.31 7.35
CA HIS A 117 -5.23 -14.68 7.32
C HIS A 117 -5.85 -15.36 6.15
N PHE A 118 -5.06 -16.09 5.47
CA PHE A 118 -5.61 -16.86 4.40
C PHE A 118 -5.80 -18.22 4.86
N GLY A 119 -6.65 -18.08 5.16
CA GLY A 119 -6.87 -19.18 5.38
C GLY A 119 -7.79 -19.26 4.41
N ARG A 120 -7.60 -18.76 4.15
CA ARG A 120 -8.37 -18.85 3.75
C ARG A 120 -8.86 -18.81 3.17
N GLY A 121 -8.93 -18.85 2.60
CA GLY A 121 -9.70 -18.79 2.27
C GLY A 121 -10.32 -18.43 1.62
N ARG A 122 -10.52 -18.71 1.14
CA ARG A 122 -11.53 -18.57 0.82
C ARG A 122 -11.91 -18.21 0.40
N GLY A 123 -11.68 -18.35 -0.08
CA GLY A 123 -12.54 -18.32 -0.06
C GLY A 123 -13.02 -17.79 -0.59
N MET A 124 -13.06 -17.95 -0.97
CA MET A 124 -13.92 -17.67 -1.02
C MET A 124 -14.29 -17.38 -1.39
N GLY A 125 -14.09 -17.48 -1.95
CA GLY A 125 -14.87 -17.57 -1.76
C GLY A 125 -15.31 -17.21 -2.26
N THR A 126 -15.36 -17.38 -2.69
CA THR A 126 -16.19 -17.25 -2.56
C THR A 126 -16.66 -17.07 -2.86
N GLY A 127 -16.32 -17.23 -3.41
CA GLY A 127 -17.11 -17.45 -3.04
C GLY A 127 -17.65 -17.14 -3.47
N MET A 128 -17.50 -17.17 -3.70
CA MET A 128 -18.29 -17.16 -3.44
C MET A 128 -18.71 -17.06 -3.63
N GLY A 129 -18.32 -17.27 -4.25
CA GLY A 129 -19.04 -17.63 -3.81
C GLY A 129 -19.59 -17.41 -4.20
N ARG A 130 -19.46 -17.19 -4.25
CA ARG A 130 -20.28 -17.31 -3.98
C ARG A 130 -20.75 -17.27 -4.05
N GLY A 131 -20.12 -17.65 -4.67
CA GLY A 131 -20.88 -18.10 -4.11
C GLY A 131 -21.46 -18.05 -4.43
N ARG A 132 -21.22 -17.88 -4.47
CA ARG A 132 -22.05 -18.11 -4.11
C ARG A 132 -22.50 -18.12 -4.17
N ARG A 133 -21.81 -18.37 -4.60
CA ARG A 133 -22.60 -18.63 -4.16
C ARG A 133 -22.90 -18.63 -4.12
N ARG A 134 -22.31 -18.68 -4.40
CA ARG A 134 -22.93 -18.88 -3.91
C ARG A 134 -23.02 -18.90 -3.82
N GLN A 135 -22.49 -19.14 -4.01
CA GLN A 135 -22.87 -19.31 -3.45
C GLN A 135 -22.93 -19.30 -3.39
N ALA A 136 -22.23 -19.68 -4.04
CA ALA A 136 -22.53 -19.87 -3.42
C ALA A 136 -22.77 -19.85 -3.42
#